data_2581c70c424fcecd3c85441a3194f795
#
_entry.id   2581c70c424fcecd3c85441a3194f795
#
_cell.length_a   1.000
_cell.length_b   1.000
_cell.length_c   1.000
_cell.angle_alpha   90.00
_cell.angle_beta   90.00
_cell.angle_gamma   90.00
#
_symmetry.space_group_name_H-M   'P 1'
#
loop_
_entity.id
_entity.type
_entity.pdbx_description
1 polymer ?
#
loop_
_entity_poly.entity_id
_entity_poly.type
_entity_poly.pdbx_seq_one_letter_code
_entity_poly.pdbx_strand_id
1 'polypeptide(L)'
;CPVEIPKYMRYFEGWSRVELDFAFRADAIIIVDTAATVLLSKLLDDPAIRNCLYTTPVFVIDHHESEADLDFPYESIIEPLSSNCALIYKILKDQKIEISAQCAENLLYGILSDTLGLTSQSTTAEDFRIAADLIDCGLSIADLEERRRELSKKSARILDYKADLIKRIEYHLDGALATVLIPFEDIQEYSDEYNPNILILEELRMVEGVQVAISMKTYPDGKLTGKIRTSAPIAHEIAGYFGGGGHPYAAGFRVYEDYDEVVRELVDVTDRLMRENA
;
A
#
# COMPACT_ATOMS: atom_id res chain seq x y z
N CYS A 1 -14.85 -4.02 0.91
CA CYS A 1 -13.74 -3.05 0.79
C CYS A 1 -14.31 -1.71 0.34
N PRO A 2 -14.05 -0.58 1.00
CA PRO A 2 -14.68 0.71 0.67
C PRO A 2 -14.05 1.43 -0.55
N VAL A 3 -13.23 0.74 -1.32
CA VAL A 3 -12.53 1.28 -2.49
C VAL A 3 -12.57 0.26 -3.63
N GLU A 4 -12.87 0.71 -4.84
CA GLU A 4 -12.83 -0.14 -6.03
C GLU A 4 -11.45 -0.75 -6.26
N ILE A 5 -11.44 -2.00 -6.70
CA ILE A 5 -10.19 -2.67 -7.11
C ILE A 5 -9.66 -1.98 -8.37
N PRO A 6 -8.48 -1.36 -8.34
CA PRO A 6 -7.88 -0.69 -9.48
C PRO A 6 -7.70 -1.63 -10.67
N LYS A 7 -7.77 -1.10 -11.89
CA LYS A 7 -7.66 -1.90 -13.12
C LYS A 7 -6.39 -2.76 -13.15
N TYR A 8 -5.26 -2.21 -12.73
CA TYR A 8 -3.98 -2.91 -12.72
C TYR A 8 -3.89 -4.06 -11.69
N MET A 9 -4.88 -4.18 -10.78
CA MET A 9 -4.99 -5.27 -9.81
C MET A 9 -6.05 -6.31 -10.21
N ARG A 10 -6.76 -6.16 -11.32
CA ARG A 10 -7.86 -7.05 -11.74
C ARG A 10 -7.40 -8.30 -12.50
N TYR A 11 -6.15 -8.68 -12.38
CA TYR A 11 -5.59 -9.85 -13.08
C TYR A 11 -5.72 -11.16 -12.29
N PHE A 12 -6.00 -11.11 -11.01
CA PHE A 12 -6.28 -12.31 -10.22
C PHE A 12 -7.77 -12.64 -10.22
N GLU A 13 -8.08 -13.91 -10.27
CA GLU A 13 -9.44 -14.40 -10.31
C GLU A 13 -10.16 -14.09 -9.00
N GLY A 14 -11.43 -13.68 -9.09
CA GLY A 14 -12.24 -13.34 -7.93
C GLY A 14 -12.26 -11.86 -7.56
N TRP A 15 -11.48 -10.99 -8.22
CA TRP A 15 -11.51 -9.54 -7.96
C TRP A 15 -12.92 -8.94 -8.07
N SER A 16 -13.75 -9.47 -8.99
CA SER A 16 -15.13 -9.02 -9.22
C SER A 16 -16.10 -9.38 -8.09
N ARG A 17 -15.70 -10.22 -7.14
CA ARG A 17 -16.49 -10.56 -5.94
C ARG A 17 -16.23 -9.59 -4.78
N VAL A 18 -15.28 -8.67 -4.93
CA VAL A 18 -15.02 -7.63 -3.94
C VAL A 18 -16.10 -6.56 -4.07
N GLU A 19 -16.92 -6.45 -3.05
CA GLU A 19 -18.03 -5.48 -3.00
C GLU A 19 -17.59 -4.23 -2.23
N LEU A 20 -18.18 -3.09 -2.62
CA LEU A 20 -17.96 -1.80 -1.97
C LEU A 20 -18.85 -1.64 -0.74
N ASP A 21 -20.04 -2.24 -0.79
CA ASP A 21 -21.03 -2.15 0.27
C ASP A 21 -20.75 -3.18 1.38
N PHE A 22 -21.10 -2.81 2.59
CA PHE A 22 -20.98 -3.68 3.75
C PHE A 22 -22.15 -4.68 3.82
N ALA A 23 -21.83 -5.97 3.98
CA ALA A 23 -22.83 -7.03 4.11
C ALA A 23 -23.34 -7.13 5.57
N PHE A 24 -24.49 -6.53 5.87
CA PHE A 24 -25.10 -6.55 7.21
C PHE A 24 -25.67 -7.92 7.63
N ARG A 25 -25.76 -8.90 6.74
CA ARG A 25 -26.29 -10.24 7.01
C ARG A 25 -25.14 -11.26 6.95
N ALA A 26 -24.27 -11.20 7.92
CA ALA A 26 -23.17 -12.14 8.08
C ALA A 26 -23.28 -12.86 9.42
N ASP A 27 -22.95 -14.16 9.46
CA ASP A 27 -22.88 -14.95 10.70
C ASP A 27 -21.57 -14.67 11.45
N ALA A 28 -20.53 -14.25 10.73
CA ALA A 28 -19.24 -13.81 11.24
C ALA A 28 -18.57 -12.82 10.30
N ILE A 29 -17.68 -12.00 10.84
CA ILE A 29 -16.88 -11.02 10.08
C ILE A 29 -15.42 -11.37 10.27
N ILE A 30 -14.66 -11.43 9.18
CA ILE A 30 -13.20 -11.60 9.21
C ILE A 30 -12.57 -10.32 8.68
N ILE A 31 -11.76 -9.67 9.52
CA ILE A 31 -10.93 -8.52 9.14
C ILE A 31 -9.54 -9.07 8.85
N VAL A 32 -8.98 -8.72 7.72
CA VAL A 32 -7.66 -9.17 7.29
C VAL A 32 -6.74 -7.97 7.02
N ASP A 33 -5.46 -8.15 7.32
CA ASP A 33 -4.38 -7.21 7.00
C ASP A 33 -4.45 -5.87 7.75
N THR A 34 -5.20 -5.83 8.84
CA THR A 34 -5.21 -4.69 9.77
C THR A 34 -5.88 -5.03 11.09
N ALA A 35 -5.32 -4.52 12.17
CA ALA A 35 -5.95 -4.42 13.49
C ALA A 35 -6.02 -2.95 13.96
N ALA A 36 -5.87 -1.98 13.04
CA ALA A 36 -5.81 -0.55 13.35
C ALA A 36 -7.10 0.18 12.95
N THR A 37 -7.69 0.89 13.92
CA THR A 37 -8.93 1.69 13.76
C THR A 37 -8.82 2.71 12.62
N VAL A 38 -7.65 3.33 12.44
CA VAL A 38 -7.43 4.36 11.40
C VAL A 38 -7.65 3.81 9.98
N LEU A 39 -7.32 2.55 9.73
CA LEU A 39 -7.52 1.92 8.42
C LEU A 39 -8.98 1.52 8.17
N LEU A 40 -9.75 1.35 9.22
CA LEU A 40 -11.18 1.04 9.16
C LEU A 40 -12.07 2.30 9.29
N SER A 41 -11.48 3.49 9.46
CA SER A 41 -12.20 4.74 9.76
C SER A 41 -13.41 4.99 8.86
N LYS A 42 -13.27 4.81 7.54
CA LYS A 42 -14.37 4.99 6.59
C LYS A 42 -15.57 4.05 6.83
N LEU A 43 -15.31 2.84 7.35
CA LEU A 43 -16.37 1.89 7.71
C LEU A 43 -16.95 2.23 9.08
N LEU A 44 -16.09 2.62 10.02
CA LEU A 44 -16.47 2.95 11.39
C LEU A 44 -17.20 4.29 11.53
N ASP A 45 -17.12 5.17 10.53
CA ASP A 45 -17.93 6.39 10.46
C ASP A 45 -19.43 6.11 10.27
N ASP A 46 -19.80 4.90 9.76
CA ASP A 46 -21.20 4.47 9.66
C ASP A 46 -21.64 3.80 10.98
N PRO A 47 -22.61 4.39 11.71
CA PRO A 47 -23.11 3.83 12.97
C PRO A 47 -23.73 2.44 12.81
N ALA A 48 -24.31 2.12 11.65
CA ALA A 48 -24.92 0.80 11.41
C ALA A 48 -23.84 -0.28 11.25
N ILE A 49 -22.75 0.02 10.56
CA ILE A 49 -21.58 -0.87 10.44
C ILE A 49 -20.94 -1.06 11.82
N ARG A 50 -20.72 0.03 12.56
CA ARG A 50 -20.19 -0.05 13.92
C ARG A 50 -21.03 -0.94 14.81
N ASN A 51 -22.36 -0.77 14.82
CA ASN A 51 -23.26 -1.61 15.58
C ASN A 51 -23.18 -3.10 15.14
N CYS A 52 -23.04 -3.36 13.86
CA CYS A 52 -22.88 -4.73 13.35
C CYS A 52 -21.60 -5.38 13.88
N LEU A 53 -20.47 -4.66 13.92
CA LEU A 53 -19.20 -5.13 14.48
C LEU A 53 -19.27 -5.44 15.98
N TYR A 54 -20.13 -4.75 16.74
CA TYR A 54 -20.36 -5.05 18.15
C TYR A 54 -21.29 -6.25 18.41
N THR A 55 -22.12 -6.61 17.42
CA THR A 55 -23.18 -7.64 17.60
C THR A 55 -22.92 -8.94 16.86
N THR A 56 -21.97 -8.94 15.93
CA THR A 56 -21.59 -10.11 15.14
C THR A 56 -20.19 -10.58 15.58
N PRO A 57 -19.92 -11.91 15.66
CA PRO A 57 -18.57 -12.40 15.92
C PRO A 57 -17.55 -11.85 14.92
N VAL A 58 -16.47 -11.24 15.42
CA VAL A 58 -15.39 -10.67 14.60
C VAL A 58 -14.09 -11.41 14.86
N PHE A 59 -13.41 -11.79 13.79
CA PHE A 59 -12.07 -12.37 13.80
C PHE A 59 -11.12 -11.45 13.06
N VAL A 60 -9.91 -11.24 13.60
CA VAL A 60 -8.86 -10.44 12.98
C VAL A 60 -7.67 -11.32 12.65
N ILE A 61 -7.20 -11.26 11.41
CA ILE A 61 -5.96 -11.92 10.97
C ILE A 61 -5.03 -10.84 10.45
N ASP A 62 -3.92 -10.60 11.15
CA ASP A 62 -3.02 -9.49 10.82
C ASP A 62 -1.55 -9.88 11.04
N HIS A 63 -0.67 -9.32 10.23
CA HIS A 63 0.77 -9.59 10.28
C HIS A 63 1.60 -8.39 10.77
N HIS A 64 0.96 -7.26 11.04
CA HIS A 64 1.65 -6.05 11.48
C HIS A 64 2.10 -6.14 12.95
N GLU A 65 3.25 -5.53 13.26
CA GLU A 65 3.78 -5.43 14.63
C GLU A 65 3.14 -4.28 15.44
N SER A 66 2.30 -3.44 14.80
CA SER A 66 1.63 -2.35 15.47
C SER A 66 0.60 -2.85 16.50
N GLU A 67 0.44 -2.12 17.61
CA GLU A 67 -0.60 -2.43 18.59
C GLU A 67 -1.99 -2.37 17.93
N ALA A 68 -2.79 -3.39 18.20
CA ALA A 68 -4.19 -3.43 17.80
C ALA A 68 -4.99 -2.45 18.66
N ASP A 69 -5.76 -1.55 18.02
CA ASP A 69 -6.52 -0.50 18.71
C ASP A 69 -8.02 -0.50 18.38
N LEU A 70 -8.56 -1.64 17.91
CA LEU A 70 -9.98 -1.78 17.60
C LEU A 70 -10.83 -1.69 18.87
N ASP A 71 -11.89 -0.89 18.82
CA ASP A 71 -12.76 -0.57 19.96
C ASP A 71 -13.98 -1.48 20.13
N PHE A 72 -14.13 -2.53 19.32
CA PHE A 72 -15.19 -3.53 19.39
C PHE A 72 -14.63 -4.92 19.75
N PRO A 73 -15.48 -5.86 20.26
CA PRO A 73 -15.02 -7.21 20.61
C PRO A 73 -14.56 -8.01 19.40
N TYR A 74 -13.40 -8.68 19.48
CA TYR A 74 -12.88 -9.57 18.44
C TYR A 74 -11.98 -10.66 19.01
N GLU A 75 -11.84 -11.76 18.28
CA GLU A 75 -10.76 -12.73 18.43
C GLU A 75 -9.71 -12.49 17.35
N SER A 76 -8.43 -12.74 17.63
CA SER A 76 -7.38 -12.44 16.66
C SER A 76 -6.29 -13.50 16.58
N ILE A 77 -5.70 -13.60 15.39
CA ILE A 77 -4.41 -14.23 15.13
C ILE A 77 -3.54 -13.12 14.54
N ILE A 78 -2.58 -12.64 15.34
CA ILE A 78 -1.64 -11.59 14.92
C ILE A 78 -0.23 -12.14 15.12
N GLU A 79 0.49 -12.35 14.01
CA GLU A 79 1.87 -12.85 14.02
C GLU A 79 2.73 -12.02 13.06
N PRO A 80 3.90 -11.51 13.48
CA PRO A 80 4.78 -10.73 12.62
C PRO A 80 5.39 -11.63 11.55
N LEU A 81 4.86 -11.53 10.34
CA LEU A 81 5.31 -12.23 9.14
C LEU A 81 5.54 -11.22 7.99
N SER A 82 6.13 -11.69 6.91
CA SER A 82 6.38 -10.87 5.72
C SER A 82 5.13 -10.34 5.04
N SER A 83 4.00 -11.06 5.20
CA SER A 83 2.70 -10.70 4.63
C SER A 83 1.55 -11.40 5.37
N ASN A 84 0.36 -10.80 5.30
CA ASN A 84 -0.83 -11.46 5.83
C ASN A 84 -1.20 -12.73 5.04
N CYS A 85 -0.85 -12.80 3.76
CA CYS A 85 -1.05 -13.99 2.94
C CYS A 85 -0.17 -15.17 3.39
N ALA A 86 1.06 -14.91 3.88
CA ALA A 86 1.89 -15.94 4.50
C ALA A 86 1.27 -16.46 5.81
N LEU A 87 0.67 -15.57 6.61
CA LEU A 87 -0.05 -15.98 7.82
C LEU A 87 -1.28 -16.82 7.50
N ILE A 88 -2.10 -16.40 6.54
CA ILE A 88 -3.27 -17.17 6.09
C ILE A 88 -2.85 -18.54 5.56
N TYR A 89 -1.77 -18.62 4.77
CA TYR A 89 -1.21 -19.92 4.32
C TYR A 89 -0.92 -20.84 5.50
N LYS A 90 -0.22 -20.36 6.53
CA LYS A 90 0.09 -21.16 7.73
C LYS A 90 -1.17 -21.65 8.42
N ILE A 91 -2.15 -20.76 8.63
CA ILE A 91 -3.44 -21.13 9.24
C ILE A 91 -4.12 -22.24 8.44
N LEU A 92 -4.19 -22.15 7.11
CA LEU A 92 -4.80 -23.17 6.26
C LEU A 92 -4.07 -24.51 6.36
N LYS A 93 -2.73 -24.50 6.39
CA LYS A 93 -1.92 -25.72 6.53
C LYS A 93 -2.10 -26.36 7.92
N ASP A 94 -2.09 -25.58 8.99
CA ASP A 94 -2.25 -26.07 10.37
C ASP A 94 -3.65 -26.66 10.58
N GLN A 95 -4.67 -26.07 9.97
CA GLN A 95 -6.05 -26.59 10.01
C GLN A 95 -6.28 -27.70 8.96
N LYS A 96 -5.27 -28.10 8.18
CA LYS A 96 -5.34 -29.13 7.13
C LYS A 96 -6.44 -28.84 6.09
N ILE A 97 -6.64 -27.54 5.82
CA ILE A 97 -7.55 -27.09 4.76
C ILE A 97 -6.82 -27.19 3.42
N GLU A 98 -7.48 -27.83 2.45
CA GLU A 98 -6.95 -27.96 1.10
C GLU A 98 -6.86 -26.60 0.40
N ILE A 99 -5.70 -26.29 -0.17
CA ILE A 99 -5.44 -25.04 -0.90
C ILE A 99 -5.63 -25.34 -2.39
N SER A 100 -6.71 -24.81 -2.99
CA SER A 100 -6.93 -24.89 -4.43
C SER A 100 -5.90 -24.07 -5.20
N ALA A 101 -5.68 -24.38 -6.49
CA ALA A 101 -4.77 -23.61 -7.34
C ALA A 101 -5.13 -22.11 -7.37
N GLN A 102 -6.42 -21.76 -7.39
CA GLN A 102 -6.87 -20.36 -7.33
C GLN A 102 -6.53 -19.70 -5.98
N CYS A 103 -6.75 -20.39 -4.86
CA CYS A 103 -6.38 -19.89 -3.55
C CYS A 103 -4.84 -19.70 -3.46
N ALA A 104 -4.07 -20.66 -3.96
CA ALA A 104 -2.63 -20.61 -4.01
C ALA A 104 -2.12 -19.41 -4.82
N GLU A 105 -2.75 -19.14 -5.97
CA GLU A 105 -2.43 -17.98 -6.80
C GLU A 105 -2.64 -16.66 -6.05
N ASN A 106 -3.78 -16.50 -5.39
CA ASN A 106 -4.09 -15.29 -4.65
C ASN A 106 -3.16 -15.09 -3.43
N LEU A 107 -2.84 -16.17 -2.71
CA LEU A 107 -1.88 -16.14 -1.60
C LEU A 107 -0.47 -15.78 -2.08
N LEU A 108 0.00 -16.42 -3.15
CA LEU A 108 1.33 -16.14 -3.70
C LEU A 108 1.42 -14.68 -4.16
N TYR A 109 0.38 -14.17 -4.81
CA TYR A 109 0.37 -12.77 -5.23
C TYR A 109 0.49 -11.80 -4.04
N GLY A 110 -0.28 -12.03 -2.96
CA GLY A 110 -0.18 -11.20 -1.75
C GLY A 110 1.22 -11.24 -1.15
N ILE A 111 1.83 -12.43 -1.05
CA ILE A 111 3.22 -12.56 -0.58
C ILE A 111 4.18 -11.76 -1.48
N LEU A 112 4.09 -11.93 -2.80
CA LEU A 112 4.95 -11.20 -3.75
C LEU A 112 4.73 -9.68 -3.69
N SER A 113 3.50 -9.24 -3.42
CA SER A 113 3.17 -7.81 -3.29
C SER A 113 3.87 -7.19 -2.06
N ASP A 114 3.70 -7.78 -0.89
CA ASP A 114 4.23 -7.26 0.37
C ASP A 114 5.75 -7.39 0.47
N THR A 115 6.29 -8.42 -0.16
CA THR A 115 7.74 -8.68 -0.17
C THR A 115 8.47 -8.07 -1.36
N LEU A 116 7.81 -7.25 -2.17
CA LEU A 116 8.38 -6.68 -3.40
C LEU A 116 8.99 -7.76 -4.32
N GLY A 117 8.28 -8.87 -4.50
CA GLY A 117 8.77 -9.99 -5.28
C GLY A 117 9.83 -10.83 -4.55
N LEU A 118 9.72 -10.99 -3.23
CA LEU A 118 10.68 -11.68 -2.36
C LEU A 118 12.04 -10.98 -2.26
N THR A 119 12.05 -9.65 -2.34
CA THR A 119 13.28 -8.83 -2.29
C THR A 119 13.28 -7.79 -1.17
N SER A 120 12.19 -7.71 -0.37
CA SER A 120 12.11 -6.79 0.76
C SER A 120 12.95 -7.25 1.95
N GLN A 121 13.20 -6.33 2.89
CA GLN A 121 13.94 -6.65 4.13
C GLN A 121 13.18 -7.60 5.06
N SER A 122 11.84 -7.66 4.95
CA SER A 122 11.02 -8.62 5.71
C SER A 122 11.02 -10.02 5.13
N THR A 123 11.57 -10.22 3.92
CA THR A 123 11.61 -11.53 3.25
C THR A 123 12.51 -12.50 3.98
N THR A 124 12.00 -13.69 4.24
CA THR A 124 12.69 -14.78 4.91
C THR A 124 12.80 -16.02 4.02
N ALA A 125 13.60 -17.01 4.44
CA ALA A 125 13.66 -18.30 3.76
C ALA A 125 12.31 -19.04 3.81
N GLU A 126 11.45 -18.73 4.78
CA GLU A 126 10.12 -19.32 4.89
C GLU A 126 9.21 -18.86 3.77
N ASP A 127 9.29 -17.58 3.35
CA ASP A 127 8.50 -17.06 2.23
C ASP A 127 8.80 -17.79 0.93
N PHE A 128 10.07 -18.13 0.69
CA PHE A 128 10.47 -18.95 -0.46
C PHE A 128 9.90 -20.37 -0.39
N ARG A 129 9.85 -20.99 0.81
CA ARG A 129 9.24 -22.32 0.98
C ARG A 129 7.73 -22.27 0.76
N ILE A 130 7.06 -21.27 1.32
CA ILE A 130 5.63 -21.04 1.11
C ILE A 130 5.35 -20.82 -0.38
N ALA A 131 6.15 -20.00 -1.06
CA ALA A 131 5.99 -19.77 -2.49
C ALA A 131 6.16 -21.07 -3.30
N ALA A 132 7.14 -21.91 -2.98
CA ALA A 132 7.34 -23.21 -3.62
C ALA A 132 6.13 -24.13 -3.39
N ASP A 133 5.65 -24.28 -2.16
CA ASP A 133 4.47 -25.09 -1.83
C ASP A 133 3.20 -24.60 -2.57
N LEU A 134 3.04 -23.28 -2.71
CA LEU A 134 1.91 -22.71 -3.45
C LEU A 134 2.01 -23.01 -4.95
N ILE A 135 3.21 -22.99 -5.53
CA ILE A 135 3.45 -23.37 -6.94
C ILE A 135 3.10 -24.86 -7.15
N ASP A 136 3.43 -25.72 -6.19
CA ASP A 136 3.12 -27.15 -6.24
C ASP A 136 1.60 -27.43 -6.21
N CYS A 137 0.76 -26.47 -5.82
CA CYS A 137 -0.70 -26.53 -5.99
C CYS A 137 -1.17 -26.40 -7.45
N GLY A 138 -0.25 -26.29 -8.41
CA GLY A 138 -0.53 -26.30 -9.84
C GLY A 138 -0.74 -24.92 -10.49
N LEU A 139 -0.35 -23.84 -9.83
CA LEU A 139 -0.37 -22.51 -10.44
C LEU A 139 0.85 -22.29 -11.37
N SER A 140 0.67 -21.42 -12.37
CA SER A 140 1.73 -20.99 -13.27
C SER A 140 2.10 -19.52 -12.96
N ILE A 141 3.30 -19.30 -12.44
CA ILE A 141 3.82 -17.93 -12.25
C ILE A 141 3.90 -17.18 -13.58
N ALA A 142 4.26 -17.90 -14.67
CA ALA A 142 4.36 -17.28 -15.99
C ALA A 142 3.00 -16.74 -16.47
N ASP A 143 1.91 -17.51 -16.29
CA ASP A 143 0.57 -17.09 -16.68
C ASP A 143 0.05 -15.95 -15.79
N LEU A 144 0.32 -16.00 -14.49
CA LEU A 144 0.01 -14.93 -13.56
C LEU A 144 0.71 -13.62 -13.97
N GLU A 145 2.00 -13.69 -14.25
CA GLU A 145 2.80 -12.54 -14.63
C GLU A 145 2.39 -11.98 -16.01
N GLU A 146 2.01 -12.82 -16.96
CA GLU A 146 1.49 -12.36 -18.26
C GLU A 146 0.17 -11.60 -18.09
N ARG A 147 -0.77 -12.10 -17.28
CA ARG A 147 -2.02 -11.38 -16.97
C ARG A 147 -1.75 -10.05 -16.26
N ARG A 148 -0.81 -10.03 -15.32
CA ARG A 148 -0.38 -8.80 -14.63
C ARG A 148 0.16 -7.78 -15.63
N ARG A 149 1.04 -8.21 -16.55
CA ARG A 149 1.60 -7.35 -17.60
C ARG A 149 0.54 -6.77 -18.50
N GLU A 150 -0.43 -7.58 -18.96
CA GLU A 150 -1.52 -7.12 -19.82
C GLU A 150 -2.31 -5.99 -19.16
N LEU A 151 -2.67 -6.12 -17.88
CA LEU A 151 -3.44 -5.10 -17.17
C LEU A 151 -2.59 -3.91 -16.67
N SER A 152 -1.27 -4.07 -16.66
CA SER A 152 -0.32 -2.99 -16.30
C SER A 152 0.16 -2.19 -17.51
N LYS A 153 -0.25 -2.56 -18.74
CA LYS A 153 0.08 -1.80 -19.94
C LYS A 153 -0.45 -0.39 -19.85
N LYS A 154 0.39 0.54 -20.26
CA LYS A 154 0.08 1.97 -20.29
C LYS A 154 -0.15 2.41 -21.73
N SER A 155 -1.09 3.31 -21.93
CA SER A 155 -1.26 3.98 -23.23
C SER A 155 -0.06 4.89 -23.54
N ALA A 156 0.13 5.24 -24.81
CA ALA A 156 1.14 6.22 -25.22
C ALA A 156 0.92 7.55 -24.46
N ARG A 157 -0.34 7.97 -24.29
CA ARG A 157 -0.72 9.18 -23.55
C ARG A 157 -0.20 9.14 -22.09
N ILE A 158 -0.30 8.00 -21.41
CA ILE A 158 0.23 7.87 -20.05
C ILE A 158 1.75 7.88 -20.01
N LEU A 159 2.42 7.36 -21.06
CA LEU A 159 3.89 7.45 -21.17
C LEU A 159 4.35 8.88 -21.45
N ASP A 160 3.65 9.64 -22.29
CA ASP A 160 3.91 11.07 -22.53
C ASP A 160 3.73 11.86 -21.21
N TYR A 161 2.64 11.62 -20.49
CA TYR A 161 2.42 12.23 -19.18
C TYR A 161 3.52 11.88 -18.17
N LYS A 162 3.99 10.62 -18.14
CA LYS A 162 5.13 10.23 -17.30
C LYS A 162 6.38 11.04 -17.63
N ALA A 163 6.66 11.27 -18.93
CA ALA A 163 7.77 12.10 -19.36
C ALA A 163 7.64 13.55 -18.86
N ASP A 164 6.42 14.08 -18.82
CA ASP A 164 6.17 15.42 -18.28
C ASP A 164 6.33 15.48 -16.76
N LEU A 165 5.91 14.44 -16.03
CA LEU A 165 6.19 14.33 -14.60
C LEU A 165 7.69 14.28 -14.31
N ILE A 166 8.47 13.53 -15.09
CA ILE A 166 9.93 13.47 -14.95
C ILE A 166 10.57 14.86 -15.14
N LYS A 167 10.09 15.69 -16.06
CA LYS A 167 10.59 17.05 -16.25
C LYS A 167 10.26 18.01 -15.10
N ARG A 168 9.26 17.67 -14.26
CA ARG A 168 8.84 18.46 -13.09
C ARG A 168 9.57 18.06 -11.80
N ILE A 169 10.50 17.10 -11.86
CA ILE A 169 11.26 16.70 -10.68
C ILE A 169 12.14 17.86 -10.21
N GLU A 170 12.04 18.19 -8.95
CA GLU A 170 12.89 19.14 -8.26
C GLU A 170 13.81 18.41 -7.29
N TYR A 171 15.08 18.80 -7.31
CA TYR A 171 16.11 18.19 -6.45
C TYR A 171 16.54 19.18 -5.38
N HIS A 172 16.64 18.70 -4.14
CA HIS A 172 17.04 19.44 -2.94
C HIS A 172 18.13 18.67 -2.20
N LEU A 173 18.83 19.32 -1.25
CA LEU A 173 19.85 18.71 -0.40
C LEU A 173 20.95 18.00 -1.22
N ASP A 174 21.52 18.73 -2.19
CA ASP A 174 22.52 18.20 -3.11
C ASP A 174 22.09 16.93 -3.88
N GLY A 175 20.77 16.79 -4.13
CA GLY A 175 20.19 15.68 -4.86
C GLY A 175 19.68 14.53 -3.96
N ALA A 176 19.85 14.60 -2.65
CA ALA A 176 19.40 13.55 -1.74
C ALA A 176 17.88 13.51 -1.55
N LEU A 177 17.19 14.64 -1.69
CA LEU A 177 15.73 14.74 -1.70
C LEU A 177 15.24 15.09 -3.11
N ALA A 178 14.30 14.30 -3.65
CA ALA A 178 13.61 14.58 -4.89
C ALA A 178 12.10 14.73 -4.66
N THR A 179 11.52 15.80 -5.20
CA THR A 179 10.08 16.09 -5.09
C THR A 179 9.46 16.22 -6.47
N VAL A 180 8.15 15.93 -6.57
CA VAL A 180 7.37 16.18 -7.79
C VAL A 180 5.95 16.62 -7.44
N LEU A 181 5.49 17.68 -8.08
CA LEU A 181 4.13 18.18 -7.96
C LEU A 181 3.21 17.52 -9.01
N ILE A 182 2.06 17.06 -8.55
CA ILE A 182 0.95 16.53 -9.33
C ILE A 182 -0.26 17.42 -9.07
N PRO A 183 -0.57 18.41 -9.92
CA PRO A 183 -1.71 19.30 -9.75
C PRO A 183 -3.04 18.55 -9.93
N PHE A 184 -4.13 19.16 -9.46
CA PHE A 184 -5.46 18.53 -9.48
C PHE A 184 -5.94 18.24 -10.91
N GLU A 185 -5.61 19.08 -11.84
CA GLU A 185 -5.92 18.92 -13.26
C GLU A 185 -5.36 17.60 -13.80
N ASP A 186 -4.12 17.28 -13.46
CA ASP A 186 -3.49 16.02 -13.84
C ASP A 186 -4.20 14.82 -13.19
N ILE A 187 -4.64 14.98 -11.93
CA ILE A 187 -5.40 13.93 -11.23
C ILE A 187 -6.70 13.65 -11.95
N GLN A 188 -7.44 14.70 -12.33
CA GLN A 188 -8.69 14.56 -13.08
C GLN A 188 -8.48 13.96 -14.47
N GLU A 189 -7.40 14.33 -15.14
CA GLU A 189 -7.16 13.92 -16.52
C GLU A 189 -6.63 12.49 -16.66
N TYR A 190 -5.80 12.03 -15.70
CA TYR A 190 -5.04 10.79 -15.87
C TYR A 190 -5.36 9.70 -14.85
N SER A 191 -5.99 10.02 -13.69
CA SER A 191 -6.17 9.03 -12.60
C SER A 191 -7.10 7.88 -12.95
N ASP A 192 -8.06 8.08 -13.84
CA ASP A 192 -8.96 7.01 -14.32
C ASP A 192 -8.20 5.94 -15.11
N GLU A 193 -7.14 6.35 -15.81
CA GLU A 193 -6.31 5.45 -16.62
C GLU A 193 -5.17 4.87 -15.78
N TYR A 194 -4.47 5.72 -15.02
CA TYR A 194 -3.34 5.30 -14.19
C TYR A 194 -3.08 6.28 -13.03
N ASN A 195 -2.75 5.77 -11.85
CA ASN A 195 -2.44 6.62 -10.70
C ASN A 195 -1.10 7.36 -10.89
N PRO A 196 -1.08 8.72 -10.94
CA PRO A 196 0.13 9.51 -11.16
C PRO A 196 1.25 9.22 -10.14
N ASN A 197 0.93 8.97 -8.86
CA ASN A 197 1.97 8.64 -7.86
C ASN A 197 2.76 7.38 -8.24
N ILE A 198 2.08 6.35 -8.77
CA ILE A 198 2.72 5.09 -9.16
C ILE A 198 3.60 5.27 -10.40
N LEU A 199 3.25 6.25 -11.27
CA LEU A 199 4.03 6.53 -12.46
C LEU A 199 5.41 7.10 -12.15
N ILE A 200 5.52 7.90 -11.09
CA ILE A 200 6.71 8.75 -10.88
C ILE A 200 7.53 8.35 -9.66
N LEU A 201 6.90 7.83 -8.61
CA LEU A 201 7.58 7.67 -7.32
C LEU A 201 8.73 6.65 -7.38
N GLU A 202 8.57 5.58 -8.15
CA GLU A 202 9.65 4.60 -8.36
C GLU A 202 10.79 5.17 -9.23
N GLU A 203 10.47 6.02 -10.21
CA GLU A 203 11.50 6.68 -11.02
C GLU A 203 12.37 7.62 -10.18
N LEU A 204 11.77 8.36 -9.25
CA LEU A 204 12.50 9.22 -8.31
C LEU A 204 13.51 8.41 -7.49
N ARG A 205 13.11 7.21 -7.04
CA ARG A 205 13.98 6.31 -6.25
C ARG A 205 15.14 5.72 -7.05
N MET A 206 15.02 5.67 -8.36
CA MET A 206 16.04 5.12 -9.25
C MET A 206 17.09 6.18 -9.68
N VAL A 207 16.93 7.43 -9.26
CA VAL A 207 17.92 8.48 -9.53
C VAL A 207 19.09 8.33 -8.58
N GLU A 208 20.30 8.34 -9.11
CA GLU A 208 21.55 8.26 -8.32
C GLU A 208 21.62 9.40 -7.30
N GLY A 209 21.92 9.06 -6.04
CA GLY A 209 22.00 10.01 -4.93
C GLY A 209 20.69 10.29 -4.22
N VAL A 210 19.53 10.01 -4.80
CA VAL A 210 18.23 10.22 -4.15
C VAL A 210 18.05 9.22 -3.01
N GLN A 211 17.87 9.73 -1.80
CA GLN A 211 17.58 8.96 -0.60
C GLN A 211 16.14 9.11 -0.15
N VAL A 212 15.52 10.24 -0.46
CA VAL A 212 14.12 10.55 -0.15
C VAL A 212 13.40 11.00 -1.41
N ALA A 213 12.34 10.29 -1.77
CA ALA A 213 11.48 10.56 -2.93
C ALA A 213 10.07 10.92 -2.46
N ILE A 214 9.54 12.06 -2.89
CA ILE A 214 8.23 12.55 -2.48
C ILE A 214 7.42 12.99 -3.70
N SER A 215 6.23 12.41 -3.89
CA SER A 215 5.23 12.93 -4.82
C SER A 215 4.11 13.64 -4.06
N MET A 216 3.75 14.82 -4.48
CA MET A 216 2.73 15.64 -3.83
C MET A 216 1.57 15.94 -4.77
N LYS A 217 0.34 15.74 -4.29
CA LYS A 217 -0.90 16.05 -5.00
C LYS A 217 -1.59 17.23 -4.36
N THR A 218 -1.98 18.21 -5.16
CA THR A 218 -2.79 19.34 -4.71
C THR A 218 -4.25 19.20 -5.13
N TYR A 219 -5.15 19.82 -4.36
CA TYR A 219 -6.60 19.75 -4.55
C TYR A 219 -7.23 21.15 -4.41
N PRO A 220 -8.43 21.39 -5.03
CA PRO A 220 -9.08 22.69 -5.03
C PRO A 220 -9.49 23.21 -3.64
N ASP A 221 -9.66 22.31 -2.67
CA ASP A 221 -10.00 22.64 -1.27
C ASP A 221 -8.78 23.09 -0.44
N GLY A 222 -7.63 23.30 -1.08
CA GLY A 222 -6.36 23.63 -0.43
C GLY A 222 -5.65 22.44 0.20
N LYS A 223 -6.21 21.23 0.06
CA LYS A 223 -5.58 20.02 0.53
C LYS A 223 -4.35 19.68 -0.32
N LEU A 224 -3.26 19.30 0.35
CA LEU A 224 -2.07 18.70 -0.24
C LEU A 224 -1.83 17.34 0.41
N THR A 225 -1.55 16.32 -0.41
CA THR A 225 -1.17 14.99 0.09
C THR A 225 0.20 14.61 -0.42
N GLY A 226 1.08 14.15 0.47
CA GLY A 226 2.42 13.67 0.14
C GLY A 226 2.51 12.15 0.25
N LYS A 227 3.20 11.52 -0.70
CA LYS A 227 3.64 10.12 -0.64
C LYS A 227 5.15 10.08 -0.58
N ILE A 228 5.69 9.41 0.43
CA ILE A 228 7.13 9.38 0.74
C ILE A 228 7.65 7.97 0.52
N ARG A 229 8.83 7.87 -0.06
CA ARG A 229 9.67 6.65 -0.13
C ARG A 229 11.10 7.02 0.23
N THR A 230 11.76 6.19 1.02
CA THR A 230 13.12 6.47 1.50
C THR A 230 14.01 5.24 1.41
N SER A 231 15.32 5.46 1.33
CA SER A 231 16.35 4.41 1.42
C SER A 231 16.74 4.12 2.87
N ALA A 232 16.56 5.10 3.79
CA ALA A 232 16.72 4.95 5.22
C ALA A 232 15.36 4.87 5.92
N PRO A 233 15.25 4.33 7.15
CA PRO A 233 13.96 4.10 7.85
C PRO A 233 13.39 5.39 8.47
N ILE A 234 13.29 6.48 7.70
CA ILE A 234 12.87 7.83 8.16
C ILE A 234 11.56 8.31 7.55
N ALA A 235 10.93 7.54 6.66
CA ALA A 235 9.72 8.01 5.97
C ALA A 235 8.57 8.31 6.94
N HIS A 236 8.37 7.49 7.96
CA HIS A 236 7.33 7.66 8.96
C HIS A 236 7.56 8.90 9.84
N GLU A 237 8.83 9.24 10.13
CA GLU A 237 9.19 10.42 10.91
C GLU A 237 8.96 11.71 10.10
N ILE A 238 9.34 11.71 8.81
CA ILE A 238 9.02 12.82 7.90
C ILE A 238 7.50 13.02 7.81
N ALA A 239 6.74 11.93 7.59
CA ALA A 239 5.29 12.01 7.53
C ALA A 239 4.67 12.47 8.85
N GLY A 240 5.19 11.98 9.99
CA GLY A 240 4.75 12.33 11.34
C GLY A 240 4.89 13.82 11.65
N TYR A 241 5.94 14.48 11.14
CA TYR A 241 6.10 15.93 11.26
C TYR A 241 4.89 16.70 10.70
N PHE A 242 4.28 16.19 9.60
CA PHE A 242 3.09 16.74 8.97
C PHE A 242 1.78 16.12 9.48
N GLY A 243 1.79 15.42 10.63
CA GLY A 243 0.60 14.76 11.18
C GLY A 243 0.16 13.52 10.40
N GLY A 244 1.03 12.98 9.55
CA GLY A 244 0.82 11.74 8.81
C GLY A 244 1.46 10.52 9.48
N GLY A 245 1.69 9.46 8.72
CA GLY A 245 2.29 8.23 9.23
C GLY A 245 2.52 7.18 8.15
N GLY A 246 2.93 6.00 8.56
CA GLY A 246 3.22 4.87 7.69
C GLY A 246 4.39 4.03 8.21
N HIS A 247 4.98 3.27 7.30
CA HIS A 247 6.13 2.42 7.59
C HIS A 247 7.47 3.21 7.53
N PRO A 248 8.56 2.66 8.10
CA PRO A 248 9.86 3.31 8.10
C PRO A 248 10.37 3.76 6.74
N TYR A 249 10.06 3.02 5.67
CA TYR A 249 10.52 3.29 4.30
C TYR A 249 9.43 3.83 3.36
N ALA A 250 8.16 3.84 3.81
CA ALA A 250 7.02 4.20 2.99
C ALA A 250 5.92 4.84 3.84
N ALA A 251 5.70 6.13 3.67
CA ALA A 251 4.73 6.88 4.48
C ALA A 251 3.96 7.89 3.64
N GLY A 252 3.04 8.60 4.26
CA GLY A 252 2.30 9.68 3.62
C GLY A 252 1.72 10.65 4.62
N PHE A 253 1.43 11.85 4.15
CA PHE A 253 0.83 12.91 4.96
C PHE A 253 -0.25 13.65 4.19
N ARG A 254 -1.01 14.45 4.93
CA ARG A 254 -2.03 15.37 4.42
C ARG A 254 -1.96 16.68 5.19
N VAL A 255 -1.87 17.79 4.46
CA VAL A 255 -1.86 19.14 5.04
C VAL A 255 -2.78 20.06 4.23
N TYR A 256 -3.03 21.27 4.73
CA TYR A 256 -3.81 22.33 4.08
C TYR A 256 -2.97 23.62 4.00
N GLU A 257 -1.73 23.47 3.56
CA GLU A 257 -0.73 24.51 3.46
C GLU A 257 -0.28 24.68 2.01
N ASP A 258 0.34 25.81 1.71
CA ASP A 258 0.85 26.11 0.37
C ASP A 258 2.00 25.14 -0.01
N TYR A 259 2.06 24.79 -1.29
CA TYR A 259 3.08 23.85 -1.79
C TYR A 259 4.50 24.29 -1.47
N ASP A 260 4.83 25.58 -1.71
CA ASP A 260 6.18 26.09 -1.49
C ASP A 260 6.56 26.13 -0.01
N GLU A 261 5.58 26.30 0.89
CA GLU A 261 5.80 26.20 2.34
C GLU A 261 6.08 24.75 2.74
N VAL A 262 5.27 23.83 2.27
CA VAL A 262 5.46 22.39 2.53
C VAL A 262 6.81 21.90 2.00
N VAL A 263 7.23 22.32 0.81
CA VAL A 263 8.56 21.94 0.25
C VAL A 263 9.69 22.45 1.13
N ARG A 264 9.62 23.71 1.62
CA ARG A 264 10.64 24.26 2.53
C ARG A 264 10.75 23.46 3.82
N GLU A 265 9.62 23.13 4.44
CA GLU A 265 9.59 22.33 5.66
C GLU A 265 10.05 20.87 5.42
N LEU A 266 9.71 20.29 4.24
CA LEU A 266 10.21 18.98 3.84
C LEU A 266 11.73 18.96 3.71
N VAL A 267 12.34 20.00 3.14
CA VAL A 267 13.80 20.14 3.06
C VAL A 267 14.41 20.17 4.47
N ASP A 268 13.88 21.01 5.35
CA ASP A 268 14.42 21.19 6.69
C ASP A 268 14.31 19.91 7.55
N VAL A 269 13.14 19.27 7.56
CA VAL A 269 12.91 18.04 8.34
C VAL A 269 13.73 16.87 7.78
N THR A 270 13.83 16.76 6.45
CA THR A 270 14.61 15.69 5.80
C THR A 270 16.09 15.85 6.10
N ASP A 271 16.66 17.05 5.97
CA ASP A 271 18.08 17.31 6.29
C ASP A 271 18.40 16.95 7.74
N ARG A 272 17.55 17.34 8.68
CA ARG A 272 17.70 17.00 10.10
C ARG A 272 17.71 15.48 10.32
N LEU A 273 16.68 14.78 9.82
CA LEU A 273 16.55 13.33 10.03
C LEU A 273 17.64 12.53 9.33
N MET A 274 18.10 12.97 8.17
CA MET A 274 19.25 12.35 7.49
C MET A 274 20.54 12.47 8.30
N ARG A 275 20.77 13.62 8.96
CA ARG A 275 21.95 13.81 9.84
C ARG A 275 21.86 13.02 11.13
N GLU A 276 20.66 12.85 11.69
CA GLU A 276 20.44 12.07 12.91
C GLU A 276 20.61 10.56 12.69
N ASN A 277 20.44 10.09 11.45
CA ASN A 277 20.53 8.68 11.05
C ASN A 277 21.79 8.33 10.23
N ALA A 278 22.71 9.26 10.04
CA ALA A 278 24.00 9.05 9.38
C ALA A 278 25.06 8.57 10.39
#